data_1c1880cf7b8632a9ea0b48616a545855
#
_entry.id   1c1880cf7b8632a9ea0b48616a545855
#
_cell.length_a   1.000
_cell.length_b   1.000
_cell.length_c   1.000
_cell.angle_alpha   90.00
_cell.angle_beta   90.00
_cell.angle_gamma   90.00
#
_symmetry.space_group_name_H-M   'P 1'
#
loop_
_entity.id
_entity.type
_entity.pdbx_description
1 polymer ?
#
loop_
_entity_poly.entity_id
_entity_poly.type
_entity_poly.pdbx_seq_one_letter_code
_entity_poly.pdbx_strand_id
1 'polypeptide(L)' 'MNTEKLERANILAKSLIPKVDELLVLSSKSSSVIISDALYDLTECDSEFKTKFNQLLSETKQRFQKEFDEL' A
#
# COMPACT_ATOMS: atom_id res chain seq x y z
N MET A 1 22.51 -19.49 7.83
CA MET A 1 21.32 -18.65 7.53
C MET A 1 21.81 -17.38 6.87
N ASN A 2 21.15 -16.98 5.79
CA ASN A 2 21.53 -15.78 5.07
C ASN A 2 21.10 -14.53 5.84
N THR A 3 22.04 -13.60 6.06
CA THR A 3 21.79 -12.37 6.77
C THR A 3 20.69 -11.54 6.10
N GLU A 4 20.64 -11.55 4.77
CA GLU A 4 19.63 -10.82 4.03
C GLU A 4 18.21 -11.35 4.30
N LYS A 5 18.05 -12.66 4.42
CA LYS A 5 16.76 -13.26 4.77
C LYS A 5 16.32 -12.87 6.17
N LEU A 6 17.26 -12.84 7.10
CA LEU A 6 16.97 -12.44 8.48
C LEU A 6 16.56 -10.98 8.55
N GLU A 7 17.28 -10.11 7.85
CA GLU A 7 16.93 -8.69 7.77
C GLU A 7 15.55 -8.48 7.15
N ARG A 8 15.26 -9.18 6.05
CA ARG A 8 13.95 -9.07 5.41
C ARG A 8 12.84 -9.58 6.34
N ALA A 9 13.06 -10.68 7.03
CA ALA A 9 12.10 -11.22 7.99
C ALA A 9 11.81 -10.21 9.10
N ASN A 10 12.83 -9.54 9.60
CA ASN A 10 12.66 -8.51 10.63
C ASN A 10 11.86 -7.32 10.11
N ILE A 11 12.14 -6.86 8.90
CA ILE A 11 11.40 -5.76 8.29
C ILE A 11 9.93 -6.13 8.10
N LEU A 12 9.66 -7.33 7.60
CA LEU A 12 8.31 -7.82 7.42
C LEU A 12 7.55 -7.87 8.76
N ALA A 13 8.16 -8.49 9.77
CA ALA A 13 7.48 -8.71 11.04
C ALA A 13 7.28 -7.42 11.84
N LYS A 14 8.24 -6.48 11.76
CA LYS A 14 8.23 -5.30 12.63
C LYS A 14 7.70 -4.04 11.96
N SER A 15 7.67 -4.01 10.66
CA SER A 15 7.30 -2.81 9.92
C SER A 15 6.19 -3.05 8.89
N LEU A 16 6.42 -3.92 7.91
CA LEU A 16 5.52 -4.03 6.77
C LEU A 16 4.18 -4.69 7.13
N ILE A 17 4.21 -5.83 7.81
CA ILE A 17 2.99 -6.51 8.20
C ILE A 17 2.14 -5.66 9.16
N PRO A 18 2.71 -5.04 10.21
CA PRO A 18 1.94 -4.14 11.05
C PRO A 18 1.33 -2.95 10.30
N LYS A 19 2.03 -2.40 9.31
CA LYS A 19 1.49 -1.30 8.49
C LYS A 19 0.29 -1.72 7.68
N VAL A 20 0.33 -2.91 7.09
CA VAL A 20 -0.81 -3.45 6.35
C VAL A 20 -1.99 -3.65 7.30
N ASP A 21 -1.76 -4.22 8.49
CA ASP A 21 -2.79 -4.41 9.49
C ASP A 21 -3.41 -3.08 9.92
N GLU A 22 -2.58 -2.06 10.15
CA GLU A 22 -3.07 -0.73 10.45
C GLU A 22 -3.97 -0.19 9.36
N LEU A 23 -3.57 -0.32 8.10
CA LEU A 23 -4.39 0.13 6.98
C LEU A 23 -5.71 -0.61 6.90
N LEU A 24 -5.71 -1.91 7.14
CA LEU A 24 -6.93 -2.71 7.12
C LEU A 24 -7.91 -2.27 8.21
N VAL A 25 -7.41 -1.97 9.40
CA VAL A 25 -8.24 -1.49 10.51
C VAL A 25 -8.64 -0.03 10.32
N LEU A 26 -7.69 0.78 9.85
CA LEU A 26 -7.83 2.22 9.78
C LEU A 26 -8.66 2.71 8.60
N SER A 27 -8.88 1.87 7.59
CA SER A 27 -9.70 2.26 6.44
C SER A 27 -11.11 2.69 6.84
N SER A 28 -11.54 2.37 8.06
CA SER A 28 -12.84 2.74 8.56
C SER A 28 -12.85 3.87 9.61
N LYS A 29 -11.69 4.24 10.19
CA LYS A 29 -11.70 5.13 11.38
C LYS A 29 -10.60 6.18 11.47
N SER A 30 -9.70 6.33 10.48
CA SER A 30 -8.50 7.11 10.73
C SER A 30 -8.38 8.38 9.94
N SER A 31 -7.50 9.25 10.43
CA SER A 31 -7.14 10.47 9.73
C SER A 31 -6.41 10.12 8.42
N SER A 32 -6.66 10.93 7.41
CA SER A 32 -6.02 10.79 6.10
C SER A 32 -4.49 10.87 6.19
N VAL A 33 -3.96 11.56 7.20
CA VAL A 33 -2.51 11.70 7.39
C VAL A 33 -1.86 10.35 7.73
N ILE A 34 -2.47 9.59 8.66
CA ILE A 34 -1.93 8.28 9.06
C ILE A 34 -1.98 7.31 7.89
N ILE A 35 -3.07 7.31 7.13
CA ILE A 35 -3.21 6.46 5.95
C ILE A 35 -2.17 6.83 4.90
N SER A 36 -1.96 8.12 4.65
CA SER A 36 -0.98 8.58 3.68
C SER A 36 0.45 8.17 4.06
N ASP A 37 0.82 8.31 5.33
CA ASP A 37 2.14 7.92 5.81
C ASP A 37 2.38 6.43 5.65
N ALA A 38 1.39 5.61 6.01
CA ALA A 38 1.49 4.16 5.87
C ALA A 38 1.60 3.73 4.41
N LEU A 39 0.81 4.33 3.52
CA LEU A 39 0.89 4.07 2.08
C LEU A 39 2.24 4.48 1.51
N TYR A 40 2.74 5.64 1.91
CA TYR A 40 4.05 6.12 1.47
C TYR A 40 5.14 5.13 1.87
N ASP A 41 5.14 4.71 3.14
CA ASP A 41 6.15 3.78 3.62
C ASP A 41 6.09 2.44 2.89
N LEU A 42 4.89 1.91 2.61
CA LEU A 42 4.75 0.66 1.86
C LEU A 42 5.27 0.81 0.44
N THR A 43 4.99 1.93 -0.23
CA THR A 43 5.48 2.14 -1.60
C THR A 43 6.99 2.29 -1.65
N GLU A 44 7.60 2.87 -0.61
CA GLU A 44 9.06 3.01 -0.55
C GLU A 44 9.76 1.70 -0.19
N CYS A 45 9.14 0.86 0.62
CA CYS A 45 9.78 -0.36 1.14
C CYS A 45 9.49 -1.61 0.33
N ASP A 46 8.47 -1.59 -0.53
CA ASP A 46 8.06 -2.77 -1.29
C ASP A 46 7.72 -2.39 -2.73
N SER A 47 8.58 -2.81 -3.66
CA SER A 47 8.40 -2.49 -5.08
C SER A 47 7.20 -3.19 -5.69
N GLU A 48 6.85 -4.38 -5.22
CA GLU A 48 5.66 -5.07 -5.70
C GLU A 48 4.39 -4.32 -5.32
N PHE A 49 4.31 -3.85 -4.08
CA PHE A 49 3.18 -3.01 -3.64
C PHE A 49 3.08 -1.75 -4.49
N LYS A 50 4.21 -1.08 -4.73
CA LYS A 50 4.24 0.13 -5.53
C LYS A 50 3.70 -0.11 -6.94
N THR A 51 4.15 -1.19 -7.58
CA THR A 51 3.71 -1.52 -8.94
C THR A 51 2.21 -1.81 -8.98
N LYS A 52 1.72 -2.63 -8.06
CA LYS A 52 0.30 -2.98 -8.00
C LYS A 52 -0.56 -1.79 -7.63
N PHE A 53 -0.07 -0.93 -6.75
CA PHE A 53 -0.79 0.28 -6.36
C PHE A 53 -0.93 1.23 -7.54
N ASN A 54 0.14 1.46 -8.29
CA ASN A 54 0.09 2.29 -9.49
C ASN A 54 -0.85 1.71 -10.54
N GLN A 55 -0.83 0.39 -10.71
CA GLN A 55 -1.72 -0.29 -11.64
C GLN A 55 -3.19 -0.10 -11.22
N LEU A 56 -3.48 -0.26 -9.93
CA LEU A 56 -4.83 -0.06 -9.40
C LEU A 56 -5.30 1.37 -9.64
N LEU A 57 -4.44 2.36 -9.43
CA LEU A 57 -4.79 3.75 -9.68
C LEU A 57 -5.11 4.00 -11.14
N SER A 58 -4.30 3.46 -12.06
CA SER A 58 -4.53 3.60 -13.49
C SER A 58 -5.85 2.97 -13.92
N GLU A 59 -6.10 1.75 -13.45
CA GLU A 59 -7.34 1.04 -13.76
C GLU A 59 -8.57 1.76 -13.21
N THR A 60 -8.45 2.30 -12.00
CA THR A 60 -9.53 3.05 -11.38
C THR A 60 -9.83 4.33 -12.15
N LYS A 61 -8.78 5.03 -12.58
CA LYS A 61 -8.95 6.23 -13.40
C LYS A 61 -9.67 5.92 -14.70
N GLN A 62 -9.26 4.85 -15.37
CA GLN A 62 -9.90 4.43 -16.63
C GLN A 62 -11.37 4.09 -16.42
N ARG A 63 -11.68 3.40 -15.34
CA ARG A 63 -13.06 3.05 -15.02
C ARG A 63 -13.93 4.29 -14.77
N PHE A 64 -13.40 5.25 -14.03
CA PHE A 64 -14.11 6.49 -13.76
C PHE A 64 -14.27 7.32 -15.02
N GLN A 65 -13.25 7.36 -15.86
CA GLN A 65 -13.32 8.10 -17.13
C GLN A 65 -14.39 7.51 -18.05
N LYS A 66 -14.46 6.19 -18.10
CA LYS A 66 -15.49 5.51 -18.91
C LYS A 66 -16.89 5.82 -18.38
N GLU A 67 -17.07 5.78 -17.07
CA GLU A 67 -18.34 6.14 -16.45
C GLU A 67 -18.75 7.57 -16.80
N PHE A 68 -17.81 8.50 -16.68
CA PHE A 68 -18.04 9.89 -17.02
C PHE A 68 -18.45 10.04 -18.49
N ASP A 69 -17.77 9.35 -19.40
CA ASP A 69 -18.04 9.42 -20.83
C ASP A 69 -19.42 8.86 -21.19
N GLU A 70 -19.94 7.94 -20.38
CA GLU A 70 -21.26 7.34 -20.59
C GLU A 70 -22.40 8.15 -19.95
N LEU A 71 -22.07 9.13 -19.10
CA LEU A 71 -23.09 10.01 -18.56
C LEU A 71 -23.50 11.05 -19.58
#